data_4f41efb0817912ab8c473d86dbedfd67
#
_entry.id   4f41efb0817912ab8c473d86dbedfd67
#
_cell.length_a   1.000
_cell.length_b   1.000
_cell.length_c   1.000
_cell.angle_alpha   90.00
_cell.angle_beta   90.00
_cell.angle_gamma   90.00
#
_symmetry.space_group_name_H-M   'P 1'
#
loop_
_entity.id
_entity.type
_entity.pdbx_description
1 polymer ?
#
loop_
_entity_poly.entity_id
_entity_poly.type
_entity_poly.pdbx_seq_one_letter_code
_entity_poly.pdbx_strand_id
1 'polypeptide(L)'
;MSMPVATYGCTACDLSRWDAGTWGYRYYLFGDIKVRMLVATGWCHTCVDLGVIEVLPDADSELAYQRKLETFQAELSEVLAAEPPRKRWWPFQARKSVKQENLEYEVESAAKALAEYQLARKALSSRVSRARCLRCGSEDCLRLPPHQVGYYDMEPLPVPIGFEHPGCGGQLTIHCDDLRLNMRLTDKAYDLEGLLLEGATPE
;
A
#
# COMPACT_ATOMS: atom_id res chain seq x y z
N MET A 1 9.10 15.49 -7.26
CA MET A 1 9.88 14.66 -6.30
C MET A 1 10.35 13.42 -7.05
N SER A 2 11.66 13.13 -7.01
CA SER A 2 12.17 11.93 -7.69
C SER A 2 12.14 10.76 -6.69
N MET A 3 11.56 9.64 -7.10
CA MET A 3 11.38 8.45 -6.26
C MET A 3 12.19 7.29 -6.84
N PRO A 4 12.89 6.51 -6.00
CA PRO A 4 13.57 5.31 -6.46
C PRO A 4 12.54 4.29 -6.96
N VAL A 5 12.88 3.51 -7.95
CA VAL A 5 12.06 2.43 -8.49
C VAL A 5 12.75 1.09 -8.32
N ALA A 6 11.95 0.06 -8.13
CA ALA A 6 12.40 -1.31 -8.25
C ALA A 6 12.02 -1.86 -9.63
N THR A 7 12.91 -2.66 -10.19
CA THR A 7 12.71 -3.31 -11.47
C THR A 7 12.41 -4.79 -11.26
N TYR A 8 11.28 -5.23 -11.79
CA TYR A 8 10.94 -6.65 -11.91
C TYR A 8 11.57 -7.22 -13.17
N GLY A 9 12.21 -8.36 -13.03
CA GLY A 9 12.78 -9.14 -14.11
C GLY A 9 12.33 -10.59 -14.09
N CYS A 10 12.84 -11.37 -15.03
CA CYS A 10 12.61 -12.81 -15.09
C CYS A 10 13.93 -13.55 -15.37
N THR A 11 14.10 -14.74 -14.77
CA THR A 11 15.30 -15.56 -14.98
C THR A 11 15.36 -16.24 -16.35
N ALA A 12 14.24 -16.29 -17.10
CA ALA A 12 14.14 -17.06 -18.34
C ALA A 12 13.70 -16.25 -19.56
N CYS A 13 13.36 -14.95 -19.41
CA CYS A 13 12.99 -14.10 -20.53
C CYS A 13 13.36 -12.63 -20.25
N ASP A 14 13.22 -11.77 -21.25
CA ASP A 14 13.61 -10.35 -21.21
C ASP A 14 12.57 -9.45 -20.52
N LEU A 15 11.76 -10.00 -19.59
CA LEU A 15 10.81 -9.19 -18.83
C LEU A 15 11.58 -8.14 -18.03
N SER A 16 11.18 -6.88 -18.21
CA SER A 16 11.65 -5.76 -17.40
C SER A 16 10.49 -4.78 -17.17
N ARG A 17 10.12 -4.57 -15.91
CA ARG A 17 9.01 -3.68 -15.51
C ARG A 17 9.32 -2.99 -14.21
N TRP A 18 8.94 -1.73 -14.12
CA TRP A 18 9.08 -0.95 -12.90
C TRP A 18 7.87 -1.12 -11.98
N ASP A 19 8.10 -1.05 -10.67
CA ASP A 19 7.06 -1.06 -9.64
C ASP A 19 6.25 0.24 -9.57
N ALA A 20 6.70 1.28 -10.26
CA ALA A 20 6.07 2.61 -10.30
C ALA A 20 4.59 2.60 -10.73
N GLY A 21 4.13 1.52 -11.34
CA GLY A 21 2.72 1.35 -11.71
C GLY A 21 1.74 1.42 -10.52
N THR A 22 2.20 1.05 -9.31
CA THR A 22 1.39 1.11 -8.08
C THR A 22 1.31 2.51 -7.46
N TRP A 23 2.13 3.46 -7.93
CA TRP A 23 2.19 4.81 -7.39
C TRP A 23 0.96 5.64 -7.77
N GLY A 24 0.68 6.68 -6.97
CA GLY A 24 -0.48 7.56 -7.10
C GLY A 24 -1.65 7.12 -6.25
N TYR A 25 -2.67 7.95 -6.23
CA TYR A 25 -3.86 7.72 -5.44
C TYR A 25 -4.95 7.10 -6.30
N ARG A 26 -5.57 6.04 -5.77
CA ARG A 26 -6.72 5.37 -6.37
C ARG A 26 -7.81 5.24 -5.33
N TYR A 27 -9.05 5.48 -5.76
CA TYR A 27 -10.19 5.40 -4.86
C TYR A 27 -11.43 4.90 -5.58
N TYR A 28 -12.25 4.21 -4.82
CA TYR A 28 -13.63 3.95 -5.22
C TYR A 28 -14.47 5.18 -4.96
N LEU A 29 -15.46 5.45 -5.82
CA LEU A 29 -16.53 6.39 -5.54
C LEU A 29 -17.71 5.64 -4.94
N PHE A 30 -18.04 5.98 -3.70
CA PHE A 30 -19.20 5.48 -2.97
C PHE A 30 -20.12 6.66 -2.65
N GLY A 31 -21.06 6.95 -3.54
CA GLY A 31 -21.76 8.23 -3.55
C GLY A 31 -20.77 9.38 -3.75
N ASP A 32 -20.79 10.37 -2.85
CA ASP A 32 -19.84 11.50 -2.87
C ASP A 32 -18.56 11.23 -2.06
N ILE A 33 -18.40 10.00 -1.53
CA ILE A 33 -17.27 9.65 -0.67
C ILE A 33 -16.18 8.97 -1.49
N LYS A 34 -14.96 9.48 -1.39
CA LYS A 34 -13.74 8.83 -1.91
C LYS A 34 -13.26 7.80 -0.89
N VAL A 35 -13.29 6.54 -1.27
CA VAL A 35 -12.81 5.42 -0.45
C VAL A 35 -11.49 4.92 -1.02
N ARG A 36 -10.43 4.97 -0.24
CA ARG A 36 -9.10 4.58 -0.70
C ARG A 36 -9.08 3.14 -1.21
N MET A 37 -8.60 2.95 -2.44
CA MET A 37 -8.38 1.64 -3.04
C MET A 37 -6.99 1.13 -2.66
N LEU A 38 -6.92 -0.09 -2.16
CA LEU A 38 -5.66 -0.79 -1.97
C LEU A 38 -5.22 -1.44 -3.28
N VAL A 39 -3.94 -1.38 -3.56
CA VAL A 39 -3.38 -1.94 -4.79
C VAL A 39 -2.06 -2.66 -4.53
N ALA A 40 -1.74 -3.62 -5.38
CA ALA A 40 -0.47 -4.32 -5.38
C ALA A 40 -0.01 -4.58 -6.81
N THR A 41 1.26 -4.92 -6.98
CA THR A 41 1.74 -5.47 -8.24
C THR A 41 1.26 -6.90 -8.40
N GLY A 42 0.89 -7.29 -9.60
CA GLY A 42 0.48 -8.64 -9.93
C GLY A 42 0.60 -8.93 -11.42
N TRP A 43 0.40 -10.19 -11.77
CA TRP A 43 0.35 -10.66 -13.15
C TRP A 43 -1.08 -10.67 -13.65
N CYS A 44 -1.33 -10.13 -14.81
CA CYS A 44 -2.63 -10.20 -15.49
C CYS A 44 -2.52 -11.10 -16.72
N HIS A 45 -3.28 -12.20 -16.75
CA HIS A 45 -3.26 -13.14 -17.87
C HIS A 45 -3.85 -12.53 -19.15
N THR A 46 -4.81 -11.62 -19.05
CA THR A 46 -5.38 -10.91 -20.19
C THR A 46 -4.40 -9.91 -20.79
N CYS A 47 -3.66 -9.18 -19.97
CA CYS A 47 -2.63 -8.24 -20.46
C CYS A 47 -1.33 -8.96 -20.84
N VAL A 48 -1.13 -10.19 -20.38
CA VAL A 48 0.13 -10.95 -20.46
C VAL A 48 1.31 -10.11 -19.93
N ASP A 49 1.10 -9.44 -18.78
CA ASP A 49 2.06 -8.48 -18.25
C ASP A 49 1.88 -8.27 -16.74
N LEU A 50 2.93 -7.75 -16.11
CA LEU A 50 2.83 -7.20 -14.76
C LEU A 50 2.05 -5.88 -14.80
N GLY A 51 1.22 -5.70 -13.79
CA GLY A 51 0.40 -4.51 -13.68
C GLY A 51 -0.11 -4.26 -12.27
N VAL A 52 -0.91 -3.23 -12.14
CA VAL A 52 -1.56 -2.89 -10.88
C VAL A 52 -2.81 -3.74 -10.73
N ILE A 53 -2.84 -4.51 -9.67
CA ILE A 53 -3.98 -5.35 -9.29
C ILE A 53 -4.64 -4.73 -8.06
N GLU A 54 -5.94 -4.67 -8.10
CA GLU A 54 -6.76 -4.30 -6.97
C GLU A 54 -6.57 -5.28 -5.80
N VAL A 55 -6.58 -4.77 -4.58
CA VAL A 55 -6.57 -5.58 -3.37
C VAL A 55 -7.87 -5.36 -2.63
N LEU A 56 -8.72 -6.38 -2.60
CA LEU A 56 -9.98 -6.31 -1.86
C LEU A 56 -9.70 -6.45 -0.36
N PRO A 57 -10.39 -5.67 0.48
CA PRO A 57 -10.23 -5.75 1.92
C PRO A 57 -10.80 -7.08 2.47
N ASP A 58 -10.07 -7.73 3.36
CA ASP A 58 -10.42 -8.97 4.03
C ASP A 58 -10.42 -8.82 5.57
N ALA A 59 -10.91 -9.83 6.29
CA ALA A 59 -11.02 -9.79 7.75
C ALA A 59 -9.65 -9.92 8.44
N ASP A 60 -8.73 -10.68 7.87
CA ASP A 60 -7.43 -10.94 8.48
C ASP A 60 -6.55 -9.68 8.43
N SER A 61 -6.61 -8.97 7.31
CA SER A 61 -5.93 -7.67 7.17
C SER A 61 -6.52 -6.63 8.11
N GLU A 62 -7.86 -6.58 8.31
CA GLU A 62 -8.46 -5.68 9.29
C GLU A 62 -7.95 -5.96 10.70
N LEU A 63 -7.88 -7.23 11.08
CA LEU A 63 -7.33 -7.63 12.38
C LEU A 63 -5.85 -7.23 12.53
N ALA A 64 -5.07 -7.27 11.46
CA ALA A 64 -3.70 -6.80 11.49
C ALA A 64 -3.60 -5.28 11.75
N TYR A 65 -4.48 -4.47 11.13
CA TYR A 65 -4.57 -3.03 11.42
C TYR A 65 -4.98 -2.76 12.86
N GLN A 66 -5.94 -3.52 13.41
CA GLN A 66 -6.37 -3.40 14.80
C GLN A 66 -5.22 -3.70 15.77
N ARG A 67 -4.52 -4.81 15.58
CA ARG A 67 -3.36 -5.19 16.40
C ARG A 67 -2.25 -4.14 16.36
N LYS A 68 -2.00 -3.56 15.19
CA LYS A 68 -1.00 -2.49 15.04
C LYS A 68 -1.39 -1.27 15.88
N LEU A 69 -2.66 -0.85 15.82
CA LEU A 69 -3.17 0.25 16.64
C LEU A 69 -3.04 -0.04 18.14
N GLU A 70 -3.45 -1.24 18.58
CA GLU A 70 -3.35 -1.67 19.99
C GLU A 70 -1.89 -1.65 20.48
N THR A 71 -0.95 -2.10 19.65
CA THR A 71 0.48 -2.09 19.98
C THR A 71 0.98 -0.67 20.22
N PHE A 72 0.69 0.27 19.31
CA PHE A 72 1.12 1.67 19.51
C PHE A 72 0.44 2.36 20.69
N GLN A 73 -0.82 2.04 20.96
CA GLN A 73 -1.53 2.55 22.15
C GLN A 73 -0.91 2.02 23.46
N ALA A 74 -0.51 0.75 23.50
CA ALA A 74 0.16 0.17 24.64
C ALA A 74 1.53 0.82 24.89
N GLU A 75 2.33 0.97 23.84
CA GLU A 75 3.64 1.64 23.93
C GLU A 75 3.52 3.11 24.38
N LEU A 76 2.52 3.84 23.86
CA LEU A 76 2.25 5.22 24.28
C LEU A 76 1.85 5.27 25.77
N SER A 77 1.02 4.33 26.21
CA SER A 77 0.59 4.24 27.62
C SER A 77 1.77 3.99 28.56
N GLU A 78 2.71 3.13 28.16
CA GLU A 78 3.95 2.87 28.91
C GLU A 78 4.81 4.13 29.04
N VAL A 79 4.99 4.87 27.94
CA VAL A 79 5.75 6.13 27.94
C VAL A 79 5.11 7.16 28.86
N LEU A 80 3.78 7.30 28.80
CA LEU A 80 3.05 8.24 29.67
C LEU A 80 3.12 7.84 31.15
N ALA A 81 3.09 6.54 31.47
CA ALA A 81 3.21 6.04 32.84
C ALA A 81 4.62 6.22 33.41
N ALA A 82 5.65 6.18 32.56
CA ALA A 82 7.04 6.37 32.96
C ALA A 82 7.42 7.85 33.16
N GLU A 83 6.60 8.80 32.70
CA GLU A 83 6.88 10.22 32.94
C GLU A 83 6.73 10.58 34.40
N PRO A 84 7.72 11.28 34.98
CA PRO A 84 7.63 11.72 36.38
C PRO A 84 6.47 12.70 36.57
N PRO A 85 5.78 12.66 37.74
CA PRO A 85 4.66 13.54 38.02
C PRO A 85 5.07 15.01 37.86
N ARG A 86 4.37 15.72 36.98
CA ARG A 86 4.65 17.13 36.65
C ARG A 86 4.58 17.98 37.93
N LYS A 87 5.70 18.56 38.33
CA LYS A 87 5.70 19.53 39.44
C LYS A 87 4.90 20.77 39.04
N ARG A 88 3.78 20.98 39.70
CA ARG A 88 2.76 22.02 39.45
C ARG A 88 3.28 23.48 39.52
N TRP A 89 4.58 23.66 39.83
CA TRP A 89 5.18 24.96 40.12
C TRP A 89 5.94 25.62 38.97
N TRP A 90 5.99 24.98 37.77
CA TRP A 90 6.73 25.54 36.64
C TRP A 90 5.77 25.99 35.55
N PRO A 91 5.72 27.32 35.16
CA PRO A 91 4.78 27.84 34.17
C PRO A 91 5.14 27.45 32.72
N PHE A 92 6.33 26.88 32.51
CA PHE A 92 6.71 26.39 31.18
C PHE A 92 6.17 24.97 31.03
N GLN A 93 5.27 24.78 30.07
CA GLN A 93 4.82 23.45 29.67
C GLN A 93 6.06 22.60 29.34
N ALA A 94 6.27 21.54 30.11
CA ALA A 94 7.30 20.58 29.77
C ALA A 94 7.03 20.08 28.35
N ARG A 95 7.98 20.28 27.43
CA ARG A 95 7.87 19.76 26.08
C ARG A 95 7.68 18.26 26.16
N LYS A 96 6.78 17.73 25.31
CA LYS A 96 6.65 16.29 25.11
C LYS A 96 8.01 15.72 24.69
N SER A 97 8.30 14.50 25.08
CA SER A 97 9.48 13.82 24.55
C SER A 97 9.29 13.51 23.07
N VAL A 98 10.36 13.50 22.28
CA VAL A 98 10.30 13.12 20.86
C VAL A 98 9.67 11.73 20.69
N LYS A 99 9.94 10.81 21.62
CA LYS A 99 9.34 9.47 21.63
C LYS A 99 7.82 9.54 21.80
N GLN A 100 7.33 10.40 22.71
CA GLN A 100 5.89 10.59 22.90
C GLN A 100 5.23 11.18 21.66
N GLU A 101 5.81 12.23 21.06
CA GLU A 101 5.27 12.86 19.84
C GLU A 101 5.21 11.88 18.68
N ASN A 102 6.25 11.05 18.51
CA ASN A 102 6.27 10.02 17.48
C ASN A 102 5.18 8.95 17.71
N LEU A 103 5.01 8.47 18.94
CA LEU A 103 4.00 7.47 19.26
C LEU A 103 2.57 8.02 19.12
N GLU A 104 2.32 9.28 19.51
CA GLU A 104 1.04 9.94 19.28
C GLU A 104 0.71 10.01 17.78
N TYR A 105 1.70 10.36 16.94
CA TYR A 105 1.55 10.34 15.49
C TYR A 105 1.28 8.94 14.94
N GLU A 106 2.00 7.91 15.41
CA GLU A 106 1.78 6.52 14.97
C GLU A 106 0.40 6.00 15.38
N VAL A 107 -0.10 6.33 16.58
CA VAL A 107 -1.46 6.00 17.01
C VAL A 107 -2.51 6.67 16.12
N GLU A 108 -2.37 7.98 15.86
CA GLU A 108 -3.29 8.70 14.98
C GLU A 108 -3.28 8.13 13.56
N SER A 109 -2.09 7.89 13.01
CA SER A 109 -1.90 7.31 11.68
C SER A 109 -2.49 5.90 11.58
N ALA A 110 -2.28 5.05 12.59
CA ALA A 110 -2.83 3.70 12.62
C ALA A 110 -4.36 3.71 12.76
N ALA A 111 -4.92 4.59 13.61
CA ALA A 111 -6.36 4.74 13.75
C ALA A 111 -7.03 5.21 12.45
N LYS A 112 -6.43 6.17 11.76
CA LYS A 112 -6.89 6.64 10.45
C LYS A 112 -6.84 5.53 9.41
N ALA A 113 -5.73 4.78 9.34
CA ALA A 113 -5.58 3.67 8.40
C ALA A 113 -6.63 2.57 8.64
N LEU A 114 -6.92 2.23 9.90
CA LEU A 114 -7.98 1.28 10.26
C LEU A 114 -9.35 1.79 9.83
N ALA A 115 -9.67 3.06 10.11
CA ALA A 115 -10.96 3.65 9.73
C ALA A 115 -11.15 3.67 8.20
N GLU A 116 -10.12 4.03 7.44
CA GLU A 116 -10.13 3.99 5.97
C GLU A 116 -10.34 2.55 5.46
N TYR A 117 -9.68 1.57 6.09
CA TYR A 117 -9.83 0.16 5.74
C TYR A 117 -11.26 -0.35 6.01
N GLN A 118 -11.82 -0.03 7.17
CA GLN A 118 -13.19 -0.38 7.53
C GLN A 118 -14.22 0.26 6.60
N LEU A 119 -14.00 1.51 6.21
CA LEU A 119 -14.84 2.19 5.22
C LEU A 119 -14.80 1.47 3.86
N ALA A 120 -13.61 1.08 3.40
CA ALA A 120 -13.46 0.32 2.16
C ALA A 120 -14.17 -1.04 2.24
N ARG A 121 -14.02 -1.76 3.34
CA ARG A 121 -14.69 -3.04 3.56
C ARG A 121 -16.21 -2.90 3.59
N LYS A 122 -16.73 -1.84 4.22
CA LYS A 122 -18.15 -1.52 4.23
C LYS A 122 -18.67 -1.18 2.83
N ALA A 123 -17.96 -0.34 2.10
CA ALA A 123 -18.36 0.08 0.74
C ALA A 123 -18.42 -1.10 -0.24
N LEU A 124 -17.49 -2.06 -0.08
CA LEU A 124 -17.38 -3.23 -0.94
C LEU A 124 -18.12 -4.47 -0.42
N SER A 125 -18.90 -4.35 0.67
CA SER A 125 -19.55 -5.50 1.32
C SER A 125 -20.57 -6.24 0.43
N SER A 126 -21.16 -5.57 -0.53
CA SER A 126 -22.14 -6.15 -1.49
C SER A 126 -21.48 -6.62 -2.79
N ARG A 127 -20.18 -6.37 -2.98
CA ARG A 127 -19.47 -6.75 -4.19
C ARG A 127 -19.24 -8.26 -4.26
N VAL A 128 -19.54 -8.85 -5.41
CA VAL A 128 -19.35 -10.28 -5.70
C VAL A 128 -18.16 -10.53 -6.62
N SER A 129 -17.80 -9.55 -7.44
CA SER A 129 -16.67 -9.67 -8.37
C SER A 129 -15.33 -9.77 -7.63
N ARG A 130 -14.39 -10.49 -8.25
CA ARG A 130 -13.03 -10.63 -7.72
C ARG A 130 -12.22 -9.34 -7.91
N ALA A 131 -11.02 -9.32 -7.31
CA ALA A 131 -10.04 -8.29 -7.57
C ALA A 131 -9.70 -8.21 -9.06
N ARG A 132 -9.50 -7.00 -9.58
CA ARG A 132 -9.30 -6.75 -11.02
C ARG A 132 -7.91 -6.20 -11.32
N CYS A 133 -7.46 -6.47 -12.52
CA CYS A 133 -6.38 -5.72 -13.14
C CYS A 133 -6.88 -4.29 -13.46
N LEU A 134 -6.28 -3.28 -12.86
CA LEU A 134 -6.71 -1.87 -13.05
C LEU A 134 -6.34 -1.28 -14.41
N ARG A 135 -5.70 -2.06 -15.27
CA ARG A 135 -5.37 -1.68 -16.66
C ARG A 135 -6.46 -2.11 -17.64
N CYS A 136 -6.98 -3.34 -17.50
CA CYS A 136 -7.94 -3.92 -18.45
C CYS A 136 -9.27 -4.36 -17.84
N GLY A 137 -9.44 -4.26 -16.51
CA GLY A 137 -10.66 -4.67 -15.82
C GLY A 137 -10.83 -6.19 -15.66
N SER A 138 -9.90 -7.01 -16.13
CA SER A 138 -9.97 -8.47 -16.03
C SER A 138 -9.81 -8.97 -14.60
N GLU A 139 -10.60 -9.97 -14.23
CA GLU A 139 -10.47 -10.71 -12.97
C GLU A 139 -9.43 -11.85 -13.05
N ASP A 140 -8.96 -12.16 -14.25
CA ASP A 140 -7.94 -13.18 -14.47
C ASP A 140 -6.54 -12.61 -14.20
N CYS A 141 -6.28 -12.42 -12.93
CA CYS A 141 -5.04 -11.84 -12.45
C CYS A 141 -4.58 -12.50 -11.14
N LEU A 142 -3.27 -12.51 -10.93
CA LEU A 142 -2.61 -13.07 -9.76
C LEU A 142 -1.79 -11.99 -9.06
N ARG A 143 -2.07 -11.75 -7.79
CA ARG A 143 -1.27 -10.85 -6.96
C ARG A 143 0.10 -11.49 -6.70
N LEU A 144 1.18 -10.70 -6.81
CA LEU A 144 2.48 -11.15 -6.36
C LEU A 144 2.50 -11.34 -4.84
N PRO A 145 3.27 -12.32 -4.33
CA PRO A 145 3.47 -12.46 -2.89
C PRO A 145 4.03 -11.16 -2.31
N PRO A 146 3.70 -10.82 -1.06
CA PRO A 146 4.30 -9.67 -0.40
C PRO A 146 5.81 -9.91 -0.30
N HIS A 147 6.57 -8.99 -0.85
CA HIS A 147 8.02 -8.97 -0.75
C HIS A 147 8.41 -7.63 -0.14
N GLN A 148 9.20 -7.71 0.91
CA GLN A 148 9.78 -6.53 1.50
C GLN A 148 11.05 -6.20 0.73
N VAL A 149 10.95 -5.20 -0.11
CA VAL A 149 12.12 -4.64 -0.77
C VAL A 149 12.25 -3.20 -0.30
N GLY A 150 13.04 -3.01 0.74
CA GLY A 150 13.46 -1.67 1.13
C GLY A 150 14.38 -1.11 0.05
N TYR A 151 14.07 0.06 -0.50
CA TYR A 151 14.93 0.71 -1.50
C TYR A 151 16.36 0.98 -1.03
N TYR A 152 16.59 0.91 0.27
CA TYR A 152 17.91 1.12 0.89
C TYR A 152 18.63 -0.20 1.26
N ASP A 153 17.88 -1.31 1.29
CA ASP A 153 18.38 -2.64 1.70
C ASP A 153 18.53 -3.59 0.51
N MET A 154 18.26 -3.08 -0.71
CA MET A 154 18.30 -3.92 -1.89
C MET A 154 19.74 -4.17 -2.31
N GLU A 155 20.07 -5.45 -2.42
CA GLU A 155 21.27 -5.84 -3.12
C GLU A 155 21.18 -5.41 -4.61
N PRO A 156 22.29 -5.01 -5.23
CA PRO A 156 22.30 -4.63 -6.65
C PRO A 156 21.97 -5.80 -7.59
N LEU A 157 21.95 -7.02 -7.06
CA LEU A 157 21.66 -8.22 -7.84
C LEU A 157 20.16 -8.58 -7.73
N PRO A 158 19.57 -9.08 -8.85
CA PRO A 158 18.18 -9.51 -8.86
C PRO A 158 17.89 -10.62 -7.83
N VAL A 159 16.90 -10.42 -6.97
CA VAL A 159 16.46 -11.35 -5.93
C VAL A 159 15.17 -12.02 -6.36
N PRO A 160 15.06 -13.38 -6.34
CA PRO A 160 13.81 -14.06 -6.63
C PRO A 160 12.73 -13.72 -5.61
N ILE A 161 11.49 -13.46 -6.09
CA ILE A 161 10.35 -13.14 -5.24
C ILE A 161 9.45 -14.34 -4.94
N GLY A 162 9.86 -15.55 -5.34
CA GLY A 162 9.07 -16.77 -5.11
C GLY A 162 7.81 -16.86 -5.98
N PHE A 163 7.79 -16.24 -7.15
CA PHE A 163 6.68 -16.26 -8.08
C PHE A 163 7.16 -16.73 -9.46
N GLU A 164 6.56 -17.81 -9.98
CA GLU A 164 6.84 -18.32 -11.30
C GLU A 164 6.21 -17.40 -12.36
N HIS A 165 6.99 -16.98 -13.35
CA HIS A 165 6.51 -16.13 -14.43
C HIS A 165 5.61 -16.92 -15.36
N PRO A 166 4.29 -16.64 -15.41
CA PRO A 166 3.38 -17.31 -16.30
C PRO A 166 3.77 -17.10 -17.77
N GLY A 167 3.87 -18.18 -18.52
CA GLY A 167 4.18 -18.14 -19.95
C GLY A 167 5.62 -18.52 -20.30
N CYS A 168 6.62 -18.38 -19.41
CA CYS A 168 7.98 -18.86 -19.67
C CYS A 168 8.53 -19.81 -18.61
N GLY A 169 7.86 -19.97 -17.46
CA GLY A 169 8.29 -20.85 -16.37
C GLY A 169 9.52 -20.37 -15.59
N GLY A 170 10.04 -19.17 -15.91
CA GLY A 170 11.13 -18.55 -15.13
C GLY A 170 10.65 -18.01 -13.79
N GLN A 171 11.59 -17.70 -12.90
CA GLN A 171 11.28 -17.03 -11.64
C GLN A 171 11.28 -15.53 -11.82
N LEU A 172 10.25 -14.84 -11.28
CA LEU A 172 10.27 -13.40 -11.18
C LEU A 172 11.30 -12.96 -10.15
N THR A 173 12.03 -11.91 -10.49
CA THR A 173 13.05 -11.29 -9.65
C THR A 173 12.74 -9.82 -9.46
N ILE A 174 13.32 -9.22 -8.43
CA ILE A 174 13.29 -7.78 -8.20
C ILE A 174 14.67 -7.28 -7.84
N HIS A 175 15.03 -6.09 -8.32
CA HIS A 175 16.27 -5.40 -7.95
C HIS A 175 16.07 -3.87 -7.98
N CYS A 176 16.97 -3.14 -7.35
CA CYS A 176 17.08 -1.70 -7.48
C CYS A 176 18.30 -1.36 -8.34
N ASP A 177 18.08 -0.64 -9.40
CA ASP A 177 19.12 -0.23 -10.36
C ASP A 177 19.51 1.26 -10.22
N ASP A 178 19.28 1.84 -9.03
CA ASP A 178 19.48 3.27 -8.74
C ASP A 178 18.67 4.23 -9.63
N LEU A 179 17.76 3.69 -10.43
CA LEU A 179 16.86 4.48 -11.24
C LEU A 179 15.88 5.27 -10.37
N ARG A 180 15.76 6.55 -10.67
CA ARG A 180 14.78 7.43 -9.99
C ARG A 180 13.89 8.08 -11.00
N LEU A 181 12.59 7.92 -10.82
CA LEU A 181 11.61 8.55 -11.69
C LEU A 181 11.07 9.83 -11.06
N ASN A 182 10.91 10.86 -11.89
CA ASN A 182 10.16 12.06 -11.55
C ASN A 182 8.80 11.99 -12.24
N MET A 183 7.81 11.52 -11.50
CA MET A 183 6.45 11.32 -12.02
C MET A 183 5.48 12.32 -11.44
N ARG A 184 4.59 12.83 -12.28
CA ARG A 184 3.39 13.51 -11.83
C ARG A 184 2.34 12.44 -11.51
N LEU A 185 2.07 12.26 -10.22
CA LEU A 185 1.06 11.34 -9.77
C LEU A 185 -0.32 11.94 -10.05
N THR A 186 -1.19 11.17 -10.68
CA THR A 186 -2.58 11.53 -10.94
C THR A 186 -3.50 10.64 -10.13
N ASP A 187 -4.56 11.24 -9.62
CA ASP A 187 -5.63 10.49 -8.96
C ASP A 187 -6.47 9.75 -10.01
N LYS A 188 -6.91 8.55 -9.66
CA LYS A 188 -7.81 7.75 -10.48
C LYS A 188 -9.00 7.28 -9.67
N ALA A 189 -10.20 7.48 -10.21
CA ALA A 189 -11.43 7.02 -9.58
C ALA A 189 -11.98 5.78 -10.27
N TYR A 190 -12.55 4.90 -9.48
CA TYR A 190 -13.14 3.64 -9.92
C TYR A 190 -14.54 3.50 -9.30
N ASP A 191 -15.40 2.76 -9.97
CA ASP A 191 -16.65 2.32 -9.37
C ASP A 191 -16.41 1.21 -8.31
N LEU A 192 -17.45 0.78 -7.63
CA LEU A 192 -17.32 -0.27 -6.61
C LEU A 192 -17.00 -1.66 -7.21
N GLU A 193 -17.20 -1.85 -8.51
CA GLU A 193 -16.81 -3.05 -9.23
C GLU A 193 -15.34 -3.01 -9.72
N GLY A 194 -14.60 -1.92 -9.42
CA GLY A 194 -13.19 -1.75 -9.79
C GLY A 194 -12.97 -1.35 -11.25
N LEU A 195 -13.99 -0.82 -11.92
CA LEU A 195 -13.88 -0.30 -13.28
C LEU A 195 -13.54 1.19 -13.25
N LEU A 196 -12.59 1.59 -14.11
CA LEU A 196 -12.14 2.99 -14.19
C LEU A 196 -13.29 3.89 -14.63
N LEU A 197 -13.52 4.95 -13.88
CA LEU A 197 -14.48 5.98 -14.24
C LEU A 197 -13.81 7.01 -15.15
N GLU A 198 -14.30 7.13 -16.39
CA GLU A 198 -13.81 8.11 -17.35
C GLU A 198 -14.17 9.53 -16.87
N GLY A 199 -13.21 10.46 -16.97
CA GLY A 199 -13.42 11.87 -16.62
C GLY A 199 -13.24 12.23 -15.14
N ALA A 200 -12.91 11.29 -14.28
CA ALA A 200 -12.61 11.56 -12.87
C ALA A 200 -11.15 12.02 -12.66
N THR A 201 -10.67 12.94 -13.51
CA THR A 201 -9.46 13.71 -13.19
C THR A 201 -9.92 14.84 -12.27
N PRO A 202 -9.49 14.93 -11.01
CA PRO A 202 -9.79 16.08 -10.19
C PRO A 202 -9.13 17.32 -10.81
N GLU A 203 -9.88 18.41 -10.89
CA GLU A 203 -9.39 19.74 -11.21
C GLU A 203 -8.31 20.21 -10.22
#